data_863fd3f9961b7bc44a7f214bcefb361e
#
_entry.id   863fd3f9961b7bc44a7f214bcefb361e
#
_cell.length_a   1.000
_cell.length_b   1.000
_cell.length_c   1.000
_cell.angle_alpha   90.00
_cell.angle_beta   90.00
_cell.angle_gamma   90.00
#
_symmetry.space_group_name_H-M   'P 1'
#
loop_
_entity.id
_entity.type
_entity.pdbx_description
1 polymer ?
#
loop_
_entity_poly.entity_id
_entity_poly.type
_entity_poly.pdbx_seq_one_letter_code
_entity_poly.pdbx_strand_id
1 'polypeptide(L)'
;MINGELIVDNFAGGGGASTGIEIATGYSVDIAINHDPEAIRMHQTNHPNTKHYCEDVWKVDPIKACKGYPVGLAWFSPDCKHFSKAKGGKPKDKNIRGLAWVACRWAGLVRPRVIMLENVEEFKTWGPLNRGHRPIKAKTGTTYQKFIRQLQDLGYVVQTQELVAADYGAPTMRKRFFLIARCDGKAITWPKRTHAPAGSKEVKEGLLKEYVGAYTQLDFSLPCPSIFDTSEEIKKKYGIRAVRPLAQKTMDRIARGIKKFVLDDPDPFVLHADGKKTAHALIQYHSETTREEVRGQTIKDPIMTVDGSNRYGLVTSFLSKFYKSGIGQDEREPLHTVTTSPGHFGEVRAFLIKYYGQGTGQDIKSPLDTVTAQDRFGLVTIEGVDYRIADIGLRMLEPHELYGCQGFPGDYIIDHDYTGKSYSRSEQVKRCGNAVCPPIPAAMVRANLPELCVGKRTGNIVVREEGTGQLRFG
;
A
#
# COMPACT_ATOMS: atom_id res chain seq x y z
N MET A 1 20.63 15.28 16.51
CA MET A 1 20.46 14.87 17.93
C MET A 1 19.42 15.75 18.61
N ILE A 2 18.49 15.14 19.32
CA ILE A 2 17.47 15.82 20.11
C ILE A 2 17.78 15.57 21.59
N ASN A 3 17.81 16.63 22.41
CA ASN A 3 18.14 16.54 23.83
C ASN A 3 19.47 15.83 24.14
N GLY A 4 20.46 15.90 23.24
CA GLY A 4 21.74 15.22 23.38
C GLY A 4 21.73 13.73 23.07
N GLU A 5 20.62 13.16 22.66
CA GLU A 5 20.48 11.74 22.31
C GLU A 5 20.43 11.54 20.80
N LEU A 6 21.00 10.44 20.32
CA LEU A 6 20.91 9.99 18.93
C LEU A 6 19.63 9.18 18.68
N ILE A 7 19.13 9.29 17.46
CA ILE A 7 18.10 8.42 16.89
C ILE A 7 18.73 7.62 15.75
N VAL A 8 18.63 6.29 15.81
CA VAL A 8 19.27 5.38 14.86
C VAL A 8 18.22 4.50 14.19
N ASP A 9 18.23 4.42 12.85
CA ASP A 9 17.39 3.51 12.06
C ASP A 9 18.23 2.42 11.42
N ASN A 10 18.13 1.21 11.95
CA ASN A 10 18.78 0.01 11.40
C ASN A 10 17.85 -0.71 10.43
N PHE A 11 18.37 -1.12 9.28
CA PHE A 11 17.61 -1.65 8.15
C PHE A 11 16.67 -0.60 7.55
N ALA A 12 17.12 0.65 7.49
CA ALA A 12 16.31 1.84 7.17
C ALA A 12 15.56 1.76 5.82
N GLY A 13 16.02 0.87 4.89
CA GLY A 13 15.37 0.69 3.59
C GLY A 13 15.20 1.99 2.83
N GLY A 14 14.02 2.19 2.26
CA GLY A 14 13.64 3.45 1.61
C GLY A 14 13.09 4.52 2.57
N GLY A 15 13.28 4.44 3.90
CA GLY A 15 13.01 5.52 4.83
C GLY A 15 11.62 5.53 5.50
N GLY A 16 10.85 4.44 5.44
CA GLY A 16 9.50 4.43 6.02
C GLY A 16 9.48 4.68 7.54
N ALA A 17 10.37 4.03 8.28
CA ALA A 17 10.48 4.24 9.74
C ALA A 17 11.06 5.62 10.05
N SER A 18 12.14 6.03 9.37
CA SER A 18 12.74 7.36 9.50
C SER A 18 11.74 8.48 9.24
N THR A 19 10.91 8.35 8.18
CA THR A 19 9.84 9.32 7.89
C THR A 19 8.82 9.41 9.02
N GLY A 20 8.39 8.27 9.59
CA GLY A 20 7.48 8.24 10.73
C GLY A 20 8.08 8.86 11.98
N ILE A 21 9.34 8.59 12.27
CA ILE A 21 10.09 9.20 13.37
C ILE A 21 10.18 10.72 13.17
N GLU A 22 10.49 11.16 11.95
CA GLU A 22 10.57 12.58 11.61
C GLU A 22 9.20 13.28 11.70
N ILE A 23 8.11 12.61 11.30
CA ILE A 23 6.73 13.13 11.51
C ILE A 23 6.42 13.32 13.01
N ALA A 24 6.97 12.47 13.88
CA ALA A 24 6.76 12.59 15.32
C ALA A 24 7.63 13.66 15.96
N THR A 25 8.92 13.69 15.62
CA THR A 25 9.94 14.49 16.31
C THR A 25 10.14 15.86 15.67
N GLY A 26 9.86 16.00 14.38
CA GLY A 26 10.21 17.16 13.55
C GLY A 26 11.64 17.14 13.01
N TYR A 27 12.42 16.08 13.27
CA TYR A 27 13.82 15.98 12.88
C TYR A 27 14.11 14.61 12.25
N SER A 28 14.97 14.61 11.23
CA SER A 28 15.49 13.39 10.63
C SER A 28 16.26 12.55 11.67
N VAL A 29 16.26 11.23 11.50
CA VAL A 29 17.12 10.34 12.30
C VAL A 29 18.60 10.72 12.13
N ASP A 30 19.42 10.54 13.16
CA ASP A 30 20.83 10.91 13.10
C ASP A 30 21.64 9.91 12.27
N ILE A 31 21.30 8.63 12.33
CA ILE A 31 22.02 7.54 11.67
C ILE A 31 21.02 6.61 10.99
N ALA A 32 21.28 6.28 9.73
CA ALA A 32 20.55 5.27 8.95
C ALA A 32 21.52 4.23 8.38
N ILE A 33 21.21 2.94 8.53
CA ILE A 33 22.04 1.83 8.10
C ILE A 33 21.24 0.91 7.19
N ASN A 34 21.78 0.63 5.98
CA ASN A 34 21.24 -0.37 5.09
C ASN A 34 22.32 -0.86 4.12
N HIS A 35 22.28 -2.13 3.74
CA HIS A 35 23.25 -2.72 2.80
C HIS A 35 22.91 -2.46 1.31
N ASP A 36 21.68 -2.11 0.99
CA ASP A 36 21.24 -1.83 -0.38
C ASP A 36 21.56 -0.37 -0.75
N PRO A 37 22.50 -0.13 -1.70
CA PRO A 37 22.90 1.22 -2.08
C PRO A 37 21.77 2.04 -2.70
N GLU A 38 20.84 1.39 -3.41
CA GLU A 38 19.70 2.10 -4.00
C GLU A 38 18.68 2.53 -2.93
N ALA A 39 18.50 1.72 -1.88
CA ALA A 39 17.67 2.10 -0.75
C ALA A 39 18.30 3.27 0.03
N ILE A 40 19.62 3.23 0.25
CA ILE A 40 20.35 4.33 0.90
C ILE A 40 20.27 5.62 0.09
N ARG A 41 20.38 5.56 -1.26
CA ARG A 41 20.24 6.76 -2.09
C ARG A 41 18.84 7.38 -1.97
N MET A 42 17.77 6.57 -2.01
CA MET A 42 16.41 7.06 -1.80
C MET A 42 16.25 7.65 -0.39
N HIS A 43 16.80 6.98 0.61
CA HIS A 43 16.78 7.49 1.99
C HIS A 43 17.50 8.83 2.11
N GLN A 44 18.68 8.96 1.53
CA GLN A 44 19.49 10.18 1.53
C GLN A 44 18.80 11.34 0.82
N THR A 45 18.06 11.05 -0.26
CA THR A 45 17.27 12.04 -1.00
C THR A 45 16.21 12.67 -0.09
N ASN A 46 15.54 11.85 0.72
CA ASN A 46 14.45 12.29 1.57
C ASN A 46 14.88 12.72 3.00
N HIS A 47 16.05 12.28 3.44
CA HIS A 47 16.62 12.56 4.76
C HIS A 47 18.09 13.03 4.65
N PRO A 48 18.35 14.19 4.00
CA PRO A 48 19.71 14.63 3.68
C PRO A 48 20.56 14.94 4.91
N ASN A 49 19.95 15.24 6.05
CA ASN A 49 20.64 15.54 7.31
C ASN A 49 21.04 14.30 8.12
N THR A 50 20.68 13.10 7.64
CA THR A 50 21.01 11.83 8.29
C THR A 50 22.40 11.35 7.86
N LYS A 51 23.15 10.79 8.78
CA LYS A 51 24.40 10.08 8.45
C LYS A 51 24.10 8.68 7.96
N HIS A 52 24.42 8.40 6.70
CA HIS A 52 24.13 7.12 6.05
C HIS A 52 25.32 6.16 6.09
N TYR A 53 25.06 4.89 6.41
CA TYR A 53 25.98 3.77 6.27
C TYR A 53 25.42 2.78 5.24
N CYS A 54 26.03 2.75 4.04
CA CYS A 54 25.73 1.77 3.01
C CYS A 54 26.57 0.51 3.28
N GLU A 55 26.23 -0.27 4.30
CA GLU A 55 27.01 -1.40 4.77
C GLU A 55 26.10 -2.47 5.41
N ASP A 56 26.59 -3.70 5.49
CA ASP A 56 25.97 -4.77 6.28
C ASP A 56 25.88 -4.31 7.76
N VAL A 57 24.69 -4.40 8.33
CA VAL A 57 24.41 -4.00 9.71
C VAL A 57 25.30 -4.68 10.76
N TRP A 58 25.84 -5.88 10.43
CA TRP A 58 26.78 -6.59 11.28
C TRP A 58 28.19 -6.00 11.25
N LYS A 59 28.57 -5.35 10.15
CA LYS A 59 29.89 -4.72 10.00
C LYS A 59 29.94 -3.31 10.59
N VAL A 60 28.82 -2.63 10.70
CA VAL A 60 28.76 -1.31 11.39
C VAL A 60 29.02 -1.53 12.88
N ASP A 61 30.06 -0.86 13.39
CA ASP A 61 30.37 -0.85 14.82
C ASP A 61 29.51 0.20 15.54
N PRO A 62 28.57 -0.21 16.44
CA PRO A 62 27.70 0.72 17.14
C PRO A 62 28.44 1.78 17.95
N ILE A 63 29.55 1.41 18.61
CA ILE A 63 30.34 2.34 19.44
C ILE A 63 30.95 3.44 18.58
N LYS A 64 31.57 3.05 17.45
CA LYS A 64 32.17 4.02 16.51
C LYS A 64 31.12 4.87 15.82
N ALA A 65 29.96 4.28 15.48
CA ALA A 65 28.87 5.00 14.82
C ALA A 65 28.28 6.09 15.73
N CYS A 66 28.06 5.78 17.01
CA CYS A 66 27.49 6.69 18.00
C CYS A 66 28.51 7.70 18.59
N LYS A 67 29.82 7.47 18.41
CA LYS A 67 30.88 8.38 18.88
C LYS A 67 30.76 8.76 20.37
N GLY A 68 30.27 7.86 21.22
CA GLY A 68 30.06 8.10 22.65
C GLY A 68 28.78 8.87 23.02
N TYR A 69 28.00 9.33 22.07
CA TYR A 69 26.71 9.95 22.39
C TYR A 69 25.68 8.89 22.81
N PRO A 70 24.81 9.18 23.79
CA PRO A 70 23.74 8.29 24.18
C PRO A 70 22.72 8.12 23.05
N VAL A 71 22.11 6.95 22.98
CA VAL A 71 21.08 6.62 22.00
C VAL A 71 19.71 6.63 22.66
N GLY A 72 18.87 7.59 22.31
CA GLY A 72 17.50 7.69 22.81
C GLY A 72 16.57 6.66 22.18
N LEU A 73 16.71 6.47 20.86
CA LEU A 73 15.92 5.49 20.10
C LEU A 73 16.80 4.73 19.10
N ALA A 74 16.70 3.41 19.11
CA ALA A 74 17.19 2.57 18.04
C ALA A 74 16.01 1.79 17.41
N TRP A 75 15.74 2.06 16.14
CA TRP A 75 14.73 1.36 15.34
C TRP A 75 15.37 0.21 14.55
N PHE A 76 14.64 -0.90 14.41
CA PHE A 76 15.07 -2.10 13.67
C PHE A 76 13.94 -2.65 12.80
N SER A 77 14.17 -2.79 11.51
CA SER A 77 13.24 -3.42 10.56
C SER A 77 13.95 -4.54 9.78
N PRO A 78 14.38 -5.64 10.44
CA PRO A 78 15.13 -6.71 9.78
C PRO A 78 14.30 -7.43 8.72
N ASP A 79 14.95 -7.83 7.60
CA ASP A 79 14.31 -8.50 6.47
C ASP A 79 13.50 -9.73 6.90
N CYS A 80 12.24 -9.75 6.49
CA CYS A 80 11.27 -10.80 6.82
C CYS A 80 11.13 -11.89 5.75
N LYS A 81 11.95 -11.88 4.66
CA LYS A 81 11.76 -12.78 3.49
C LYS A 81 11.64 -14.27 3.82
N HIS A 82 12.18 -14.69 4.96
CA HIS A 82 12.16 -16.08 5.43
C HIS A 82 11.06 -16.42 6.42
N PHE A 83 10.26 -15.44 6.82
CA PHE A 83 9.12 -15.62 7.73
C PHE A 83 7.78 -15.43 7.00
N SER A 84 7.71 -14.54 6.01
CA SER A 84 6.48 -14.14 5.32
C SER A 84 5.85 -15.27 4.50
N LYS A 85 4.54 -15.49 4.68
CA LYS A 85 3.69 -16.38 3.86
C LYS A 85 3.57 -15.93 2.39
N ALA A 86 3.75 -14.65 2.12
CA ALA A 86 3.56 -14.07 0.78
C ALA A 86 4.49 -14.65 -0.29
N LYS A 87 5.58 -15.32 0.08
CA LYS A 87 6.57 -15.83 -0.87
C LYS A 87 6.57 -17.33 -1.11
N GLY A 88 5.74 -18.15 -0.44
CA GLY A 88 5.61 -19.60 -0.73
C GLY A 88 6.90 -20.42 -0.81
N GLY A 89 8.07 -19.84 -0.47
CA GLY A 89 9.38 -20.40 -0.67
C GLY A 89 10.02 -20.94 0.62
N LYS A 90 10.88 -21.95 0.46
CA LYS A 90 11.66 -22.52 1.56
C LYS A 90 12.63 -21.48 2.11
N PRO A 91 12.77 -21.33 3.45
CA PRO A 91 13.81 -20.49 4.05
C PRO A 91 15.19 -21.02 3.67
N LYS A 92 15.97 -20.25 2.91
CA LYS A 92 17.22 -20.72 2.31
C LYS A 92 18.48 -20.26 3.07
N ASP A 93 18.38 -19.24 3.92
CA ASP A 93 19.57 -18.66 4.55
C ASP A 93 19.41 -18.51 6.07
N LYS A 94 20.37 -19.08 6.82
CA LYS A 94 20.43 -18.97 8.28
C LYS A 94 20.83 -17.56 8.73
N ASN A 95 21.66 -16.86 7.95
CA ASN A 95 22.16 -15.53 8.30
C ASN A 95 21.06 -14.48 8.27
N ILE A 96 20.16 -14.52 7.27
CA ILE A 96 19.01 -13.57 7.20
C ILE A 96 18.05 -13.76 8.38
N ARG A 97 17.85 -15.00 8.84
CA ARG A 97 17.03 -15.27 10.05
C ARG A 97 17.68 -14.76 11.34
N GLY A 98 19.00 -14.53 11.31
CA GLY A 98 19.76 -14.01 12.43
C GLY A 98 19.76 -12.48 12.54
N LEU A 99 19.21 -11.74 11.57
CA LEU A 99 19.31 -10.27 11.53
C LEU A 99 18.71 -9.55 12.74
N ALA A 100 17.68 -10.11 13.35
CA ALA A 100 17.09 -9.53 14.57
C ALA A 100 18.09 -9.48 15.76
N TRP A 101 19.09 -10.37 15.81
CA TRP A 101 20.11 -10.35 16.86
C TRP A 101 20.99 -9.09 16.85
N VAL A 102 20.97 -8.32 15.76
CA VAL A 102 21.61 -6.99 15.70
C VAL A 102 21.04 -6.07 16.78
N ALA A 103 19.73 -6.16 17.10
CA ALA A 103 19.14 -5.37 18.18
C ALA A 103 19.77 -5.73 19.55
N CYS A 104 20.05 -7.02 19.83
CA CYS A 104 20.74 -7.43 21.05
C CYS A 104 22.20 -6.94 21.09
N ARG A 105 22.89 -6.91 19.92
CA ARG A 105 24.23 -6.36 19.82
C ARG A 105 24.25 -4.85 20.16
N TRP A 106 23.33 -4.07 19.61
CA TRP A 106 23.18 -2.66 19.92
C TRP A 106 22.82 -2.46 21.40
N ALA A 107 21.91 -3.28 21.95
CA ALA A 107 21.52 -3.24 23.34
C ALA A 107 22.72 -3.46 24.29
N GLY A 108 23.62 -4.41 23.95
CA GLY A 108 24.80 -4.71 24.77
C GLY A 108 25.93 -3.70 24.63
N LEU A 109 26.10 -3.06 23.46
CA LEU A 109 27.27 -2.21 23.18
C LEU A 109 27.03 -0.70 23.48
N VAL A 110 25.86 -0.19 23.10
CA VAL A 110 25.56 1.26 23.25
C VAL A 110 24.27 1.53 24.03
N ARG A 111 23.59 0.47 24.47
CA ARG A 111 22.44 0.50 25.37
C ARG A 111 21.40 1.57 25.02
N PRO A 112 20.77 1.52 23.83
CA PRO A 112 19.72 2.48 23.47
C PRO A 112 18.65 2.52 24.57
N ARG A 113 18.20 3.72 24.95
CA ARG A 113 17.19 3.88 26.00
C ARG A 113 15.86 3.20 25.64
N VAL A 114 15.50 3.29 24.36
CA VAL A 114 14.35 2.60 23.77
C VAL A 114 14.78 1.90 22.48
N ILE A 115 14.39 0.64 22.32
CA ILE A 115 14.49 -0.14 21.10
C ILE A 115 13.08 -0.37 20.58
N MET A 116 12.85 -0.09 19.31
CA MET A 116 11.64 -0.46 18.58
C MET A 116 12.00 -1.37 17.42
N LEU A 117 11.22 -2.43 17.21
CA LEU A 117 11.47 -3.39 16.13
C LEU A 117 10.17 -3.70 15.39
N GLU A 118 10.22 -3.69 14.05
CA GLU A 118 9.13 -4.11 13.17
C GLU A 118 9.47 -5.42 12.47
N ASN A 119 8.45 -6.28 12.28
CA ASN A 119 8.54 -7.47 11.45
C ASN A 119 7.14 -7.95 11.01
N VAL A 120 7.08 -9.08 10.30
CA VAL A 120 5.83 -9.79 10.01
C VAL A 120 5.31 -10.54 11.22
N GLU A 121 4.00 -10.85 11.25
CA GLU A 121 3.35 -11.58 12.35
C GLU A 121 4.03 -12.93 12.62
N GLU A 122 4.50 -13.60 11.58
CA GLU A 122 5.16 -14.90 11.65
C GLU A 122 6.52 -14.86 12.36
N PHE A 123 7.07 -13.69 12.67
CA PHE A 123 8.29 -13.55 13.46
C PHE A 123 8.19 -14.26 14.81
N LYS A 124 7.01 -14.27 15.43
CA LYS A 124 6.75 -15.02 16.68
C LYS A 124 6.97 -16.53 16.53
N THR A 125 6.91 -17.06 15.30
CA THR A 125 7.14 -18.48 15.01
C THR A 125 8.60 -18.83 14.81
N TRP A 126 9.51 -17.86 14.98
CA TRP A 126 10.95 -18.05 14.76
C TRP A 126 11.53 -19.17 15.62
N GLY A 127 11.95 -20.23 14.95
CA GLY A 127 12.57 -21.42 15.54
C GLY A 127 13.73 -21.92 14.68
N PRO A 128 14.50 -22.90 15.16
CA PRO A 128 15.65 -23.46 14.44
C PRO A 128 15.22 -24.19 13.16
N LEU A 129 16.18 -24.33 12.25
CA LEU A 129 16.04 -25.09 11.01
C LEU A 129 16.72 -26.46 11.15
N ASN A 130 16.15 -27.49 10.51
CA ASN A 130 16.80 -28.77 10.33
C ASN A 130 17.94 -28.69 9.28
N ARG A 131 18.65 -29.82 9.05
CA ARG A 131 19.73 -29.91 8.03
C ARG A 131 19.25 -29.55 6.62
N GLY A 132 17.98 -29.79 6.29
CA GLY A 132 17.34 -29.43 5.01
C GLY A 132 16.79 -27.99 4.95
N HIS A 133 17.22 -27.10 5.84
CA HIS A 133 16.80 -25.68 5.92
C HIS A 133 15.28 -25.49 6.08
N ARG A 134 14.58 -26.45 6.68
CA ARG A 134 13.15 -26.38 6.99
C ARG A 134 12.93 -26.12 8.49
N PRO A 135 11.91 -25.30 8.88
CA PRO A 135 11.57 -25.11 10.28
C PRO A 135 11.25 -26.43 10.97
N ILE A 136 11.80 -26.62 12.18
CA ILE A 136 11.48 -27.77 13.04
C ILE A 136 10.18 -27.43 13.77
N LYS A 137 9.06 -28.03 13.37
CA LYS A 137 7.72 -27.74 13.91
C LYS A 137 7.66 -27.80 15.46
N ALA A 138 8.25 -28.84 16.05
CA ALA A 138 8.31 -29.01 17.51
C ALA A 138 9.10 -27.91 18.25
N LYS A 139 9.89 -27.09 17.53
CA LYS A 139 10.70 -25.98 18.09
C LYS A 139 10.23 -24.61 17.59
N THR A 140 8.99 -24.53 17.09
CA THR A 140 8.39 -23.25 16.66
C THR A 140 8.39 -22.26 17.81
N GLY A 141 8.83 -21.02 17.55
CA GLY A 141 8.89 -19.93 18.53
C GLY A 141 10.06 -19.97 19.52
N THR A 142 10.83 -21.08 19.59
CA THR A 142 11.89 -21.20 20.61
C THR A 142 13.03 -20.19 20.42
N THR A 143 13.38 -19.82 19.17
CA THR A 143 14.41 -18.80 18.91
C THR A 143 13.87 -17.40 19.22
N TYR A 144 12.61 -17.15 18.92
CA TYR A 144 11.93 -15.90 19.31
C TYR A 144 11.96 -15.70 20.82
N GLN A 145 11.64 -16.75 21.61
CA GLN A 145 11.68 -16.67 23.08
C GLN A 145 13.11 -16.42 23.60
N LYS A 146 14.12 -17.00 22.98
CA LYS A 146 15.54 -16.72 23.30
C LYS A 146 15.91 -15.27 23.01
N PHE A 147 15.43 -14.72 21.88
CA PHE A 147 15.64 -13.33 21.51
C PHE A 147 15.04 -12.37 22.54
N ILE A 148 13.77 -12.60 22.94
CA ILE A 148 13.11 -11.79 23.98
C ILE A 148 13.89 -11.86 25.30
N ARG A 149 14.22 -13.09 25.74
CA ARG A 149 14.98 -13.29 26.98
C ARG A 149 16.31 -12.57 26.97
N GLN A 150 17.04 -12.59 25.86
CA GLN A 150 18.33 -11.89 25.76
C GLN A 150 18.20 -10.38 25.95
N LEU A 151 17.15 -9.76 25.41
CA LEU A 151 16.88 -8.34 25.68
C LEU A 151 16.54 -8.11 27.16
N GLN A 152 15.78 -9.01 27.77
CA GLN A 152 15.46 -8.94 29.19
C GLN A 152 16.72 -9.10 30.07
N ASP A 153 17.60 -10.04 29.76
CA ASP A 153 18.88 -10.27 30.46
C ASP A 153 19.82 -9.05 30.35
N LEU A 154 19.68 -8.25 29.26
CA LEU A 154 20.37 -6.97 29.09
C LEU A 154 19.70 -5.82 29.84
N GLY A 155 18.64 -6.09 30.66
CA GLY A 155 17.97 -5.14 31.51
C GLY A 155 16.84 -4.36 30.85
N TYR A 156 16.28 -4.86 29.73
CA TYR A 156 15.13 -4.23 29.07
C TYR A 156 13.81 -4.87 29.53
N VAL A 157 12.82 -4.03 29.80
CA VAL A 157 11.41 -4.45 29.80
C VAL A 157 10.96 -4.55 28.35
N VAL A 158 10.37 -5.68 27.95
CA VAL A 158 9.99 -5.97 26.56
C VAL A 158 8.52 -6.25 26.44
N GLN A 159 7.83 -5.59 25.52
CA GLN A 159 6.44 -5.88 25.14
C GLN A 159 6.32 -5.97 23.64
N THR A 160 5.31 -6.70 23.17
CA THR A 160 5.06 -6.89 21.74
C THR A 160 3.57 -6.79 21.44
N GLN A 161 3.24 -6.20 20.28
CA GLN A 161 1.88 -6.07 19.78
C GLN A 161 1.85 -6.14 18.26
N GLU A 162 0.72 -6.52 17.71
CA GLU A 162 0.44 -6.39 16.27
C GLU A 162 -0.38 -5.12 16.05
N LEU A 163 0.07 -4.28 15.10
CA LEU A 163 -0.61 -3.03 14.78
C LEU A 163 -1.03 -3.04 13.32
N VAL A 164 -2.19 -2.46 13.04
CA VAL A 164 -2.74 -2.26 11.69
C VAL A 164 -2.58 -0.80 11.30
N ALA A 165 -2.03 -0.54 10.12
CA ALA A 165 -1.72 0.83 9.70
C ALA A 165 -2.98 1.70 9.56
N ALA A 166 -4.12 1.12 9.16
CA ALA A 166 -5.39 1.84 9.08
C ALA A 166 -5.84 2.40 10.44
N ASP A 167 -5.53 1.74 11.55
CA ASP A 167 -5.84 2.22 12.90
C ASP A 167 -5.18 3.57 13.24
N TYR A 168 -4.15 3.95 12.48
CA TYR A 168 -3.35 5.18 12.64
C TYR A 168 -3.47 6.15 11.46
N GLY A 169 -4.48 5.94 10.58
CA GLY A 169 -4.83 6.84 9.49
C GLY A 169 -4.09 6.60 8.17
N ALA A 170 -3.31 5.53 8.04
CA ALA A 170 -2.81 5.12 6.73
C ALA A 170 -3.92 4.41 5.94
N PRO A 171 -4.13 4.74 4.65
CA PRO A 171 -5.15 4.06 3.85
C PRO A 171 -4.74 2.62 3.44
N THR A 172 -4.26 1.81 4.39
CA THR A 172 -3.88 0.41 4.17
C THR A 172 -4.16 -0.48 5.38
N MET A 173 -4.67 -1.67 5.12
CA MET A 173 -4.88 -2.73 6.12
C MET A 173 -3.59 -3.49 6.48
N ARG A 174 -2.42 -2.92 6.16
CA ARG A 174 -1.12 -3.56 6.45
C ARG A 174 -0.97 -3.79 7.94
N LYS A 175 -0.92 -5.05 8.34
CA LYS A 175 -0.72 -5.51 9.72
C LYS A 175 0.71 -6.00 9.91
N ARG A 176 1.36 -5.59 10.99
CA ARG A 176 2.74 -5.97 11.33
C ARG A 176 2.90 -6.22 12.82
N PHE A 177 3.90 -7.02 13.13
CA PHE A 177 4.40 -7.25 14.49
C PHE A 177 5.32 -6.08 14.87
N PHE A 178 5.14 -5.59 16.09
CA PHE A 178 6.02 -4.59 16.69
C PHE A 178 6.49 -5.04 18.08
N LEU A 179 7.72 -4.64 18.41
CA LEU A 179 8.32 -4.84 19.72
C LEU A 179 8.80 -3.47 20.23
N ILE A 180 8.57 -3.22 21.50
CA ILE A 180 9.18 -2.11 22.23
C ILE A 180 9.96 -2.70 23.40
N ALA A 181 11.23 -2.30 23.54
CA ALA A 181 12.07 -2.64 24.66
C ALA A 181 12.63 -1.35 25.29
N ARG A 182 12.56 -1.22 26.62
CA ARG A 182 13.01 -0.03 27.37
C ARG A 182 13.89 -0.42 28.54
N CYS A 183 14.93 0.37 28.79
CA CYS A 183 15.83 0.21 29.95
C CYS A 183 15.95 1.46 30.83
N ASP A 184 15.06 2.44 30.66
CA ASP A 184 15.06 3.74 31.36
C ASP A 184 14.08 3.78 32.56
N GLY A 185 13.49 2.67 32.94
CA GLY A 185 12.55 2.57 34.04
C GLY A 185 11.14 3.12 33.76
N LYS A 186 10.89 3.71 32.59
CA LYS A 186 9.56 4.20 32.22
C LYS A 186 8.69 3.06 31.69
N ALA A 187 7.37 3.16 31.86
CA ALA A 187 6.43 2.20 31.32
C ALA A 187 6.38 2.24 29.79
N ILE A 188 6.21 1.07 29.15
CA ILE A 188 5.91 0.97 27.73
C ILE A 188 4.45 1.37 27.52
N THR A 189 4.21 2.27 26.57
CA THR A 189 2.86 2.74 26.21
C THR A 189 2.58 2.41 24.74
N TRP A 190 1.59 1.58 24.49
CA TRP A 190 1.14 1.31 23.12
C TRP A 190 0.29 2.49 22.63
N PRO A 191 0.49 2.94 21.38
CA PRO A 191 -0.25 4.06 20.84
C PRO A 191 -1.74 3.75 20.75
N LYS A 192 -2.59 4.70 21.15
CA LYS A 192 -4.03 4.58 20.99
C LYS A 192 -4.41 4.69 19.52
N ARG A 193 -5.36 3.89 19.09
CA ARG A 193 -5.95 4.00 17.74
C ARG A 193 -6.58 5.38 17.57
N THR A 194 -6.49 5.92 16.36
CA THR A 194 -7.10 7.20 15.97
C THR A 194 -8.25 7.00 14.97
N HIS A 195 -8.29 5.83 14.34
CA HIS A 195 -9.26 5.46 13.31
C HIS A 195 -9.83 4.05 13.57
N ALA A 196 -11.02 3.79 13.01
CA ALA A 196 -11.70 2.51 13.07
C ALA A 196 -12.54 2.28 11.79
N PRO A 197 -13.04 1.06 11.54
CA PRO A 197 -13.91 0.77 10.40
C PRO A 197 -15.16 1.65 10.38
N ALA A 198 -15.60 1.99 9.18
CA ALA A 198 -16.89 2.66 8.96
C ALA A 198 -18.02 1.95 9.71
N GLY A 199 -18.90 2.74 10.33
CA GLY A 199 -20.05 2.19 11.06
C GLY A 199 -19.72 1.49 12.38
N SER A 200 -18.45 1.41 12.82
CA SER A 200 -18.08 0.92 14.16
C SER A 200 -18.69 1.79 15.26
N LYS A 201 -18.82 1.24 16.48
CA LYS A 201 -19.37 1.98 17.61
C LYS A 201 -18.56 3.22 17.92
N GLU A 202 -17.22 3.10 17.92
CA GLU A 202 -16.32 4.20 18.23
C GLU A 202 -16.40 5.36 17.22
N VAL A 203 -16.66 5.04 15.93
CA VAL A 203 -16.86 6.07 14.89
C VAL A 203 -18.22 6.75 15.08
N LYS A 204 -19.30 5.98 15.32
CA LYS A 204 -20.63 6.51 15.56
C LYS A 204 -20.71 7.43 16.80
N GLU A 205 -19.93 7.10 17.83
CA GLU A 205 -19.81 7.91 19.06
C GLU A 205 -18.84 9.09 18.93
N GLY A 206 -18.18 9.24 17.78
CA GLY A 206 -17.21 10.32 17.52
C GLY A 206 -15.90 10.18 18.29
N LEU A 207 -15.60 9.00 18.87
CA LEU A 207 -14.38 8.73 19.62
C LEU A 207 -13.18 8.48 18.69
N LEU A 208 -13.39 7.87 17.56
CA LEU A 208 -12.39 7.59 16.52
C LEU A 208 -12.89 8.12 15.17
N LYS A 209 -11.94 8.46 14.30
CA LYS A 209 -12.22 8.77 12.90
C LYS A 209 -12.47 7.49 12.12
N GLU A 210 -13.22 7.59 11.05
CA GLU A 210 -13.36 6.51 10.09
C GLU A 210 -12.04 6.20 9.37
N TYR A 211 -11.84 4.94 8.98
CA TYR A 211 -10.69 4.55 8.16
C TYR A 211 -10.63 5.37 6.89
N VAL A 212 -9.41 5.76 6.53
CA VAL A 212 -9.15 6.49 5.29
C VAL A 212 -9.23 5.54 4.12
N GLY A 213 -10.15 5.77 3.19
CA GLY A 213 -10.31 4.95 2.00
C GLY A 213 -9.16 5.14 1.00
N ALA A 214 -8.88 4.09 0.23
CA ALA A 214 -7.83 4.11 -0.80
C ALA A 214 -8.04 5.23 -1.84
N TYR A 215 -9.31 5.59 -2.12
CA TYR A 215 -9.67 6.62 -3.09
C TYR A 215 -8.99 7.98 -2.84
N THR A 216 -8.65 8.29 -1.58
CA THR A 216 -7.98 9.55 -1.21
C THR A 216 -6.57 9.67 -1.79
N GLN A 217 -6.00 8.56 -2.24
CA GLN A 217 -4.64 8.48 -2.80
C GLN A 217 -4.63 8.15 -4.28
N LEU A 218 -5.80 7.95 -4.90
CA LEU A 218 -5.90 7.59 -6.32
C LEU A 218 -6.02 8.85 -7.19
N ASP A 219 -5.22 8.90 -8.24
CA ASP A 219 -5.27 9.95 -9.25
C ASP A 219 -6.24 9.55 -10.38
N PHE A 220 -7.45 10.06 -10.31
CA PHE A 220 -8.49 9.79 -11.31
C PHE A 220 -8.31 10.56 -12.62
N SER A 221 -7.33 11.47 -12.72
CA SER A 221 -6.98 12.16 -13.96
C SER A 221 -6.12 11.30 -14.89
N LEU A 222 -5.50 10.25 -14.35
CA LEU A 222 -4.67 9.33 -15.12
C LEU A 222 -5.51 8.52 -16.13
N PRO A 223 -4.97 8.29 -17.35
CA PRO A 223 -5.64 7.48 -18.35
C PRO A 223 -6.00 6.09 -17.83
N CYS A 224 -7.25 5.71 -18.00
CA CYS A 224 -7.74 4.37 -17.69
C CYS A 224 -8.27 3.72 -18.98
N PRO A 225 -7.40 3.11 -19.82
CA PRO A 225 -7.77 2.61 -21.14
C PRO A 225 -8.82 1.52 -21.06
N SER A 226 -9.71 1.50 -22.06
CA SER A 226 -10.69 0.44 -22.22
C SER A 226 -10.03 -0.95 -22.24
N ILE A 227 -10.69 -1.91 -21.62
CA ILE A 227 -10.26 -3.32 -21.67
C ILE A 227 -10.44 -3.93 -23.07
N PHE A 228 -11.20 -3.29 -23.92
CA PHE A 228 -11.50 -3.70 -25.29
C PHE A 228 -10.57 -3.05 -26.35
N ASP A 229 -9.89 -1.96 -26.01
CA ASP A 229 -8.92 -1.33 -26.90
C ASP A 229 -7.71 -2.25 -27.14
N THR A 230 -7.16 -2.24 -28.35
CA THR A 230 -5.91 -2.92 -28.67
C THR A 230 -4.69 -2.19 -28.08
N SER A 231 -3.55 -2.86 -28.02
CA SER A 231 -2.29 -2.24 -27.59
C SER A 231 -1.90 -1.03 -28.44
N GLU A 232 -2.21 -1.08 -29.74
CA GLU A 232 -1.92 -0.02 -30.72
C GLU A 232 -2.84 1.19 -30.53
N GLU A 233 -4.14 0.98 -30.34
CA GLU A 233 -5.11 2.03 -30.04
C GLU A 233 -4.77 2.75 -28.75
N ILE A 234 -4.42 2.01 -27.69
CA ILE A 234 -4.02 2.58 -26.40
C ILE A 234 -2.76 3.44 -26.57
N LYS A 235 -1.75 2.93 -27.31
CA LYS A 235 -0.52 3.68 -27.59
C LYS A 235 -0.81 4.96 -28.38
N LYS A 236 -1.66 4.88 -29.41
CA LYS A 236 -2.05 6.04 -30.22
C LYS A 236 -2.83 7.07 -29.44
N LYS A 237 -3.79 6.63 -28.59
CA LYS A 237 -4.72 7.51 -27.87
C LYS A 237 -4.11 8.16 -26.62
N TYR A 238 -3.29 7.39 -25.90
CA TYR A 238 -2.77 7.79 -24.58
C TYR A 238 -1.24 7.88 -24.49
N GLY A 239 -0.50 7.46 -25.52
CA GLY A 239 0.98 7.40 -25.50
C GLY A 239 1.56 6.34 -24.57
N ILE A 240 0.73 5.51 -23.93
CA ILE A 240 1.16 4.50 -22.96
C ILE A 240 1.21 3.09 -23.57
N ARG A 241 2.04 2.22 -22.97
CA ARG A 241 2.13 0.82 -23.36
C ARG A 241 1.22 -0.02 -22.48
N ALA A 242 0.31 -0.75 -23.09
CA ALA A 242 -0.52 -1.75 -22.40
C ALA A 242 -0.51 -3.08 -23.16
N VAL A 243 -0.61 -4.20 -22.43
CA VAL A 243 -0.69 -5.53 -23.03
C VAL A 243 -2.16 -5.86 -23.27
N ARG A 244 -2.52 -6.08 -24.52
CA ARG A 244 -3.86 -6.47 -24.98
C ARG A 244 -3.77 -7.57 -26.05
N PRO A 245 -4.75 -8.48 -26.17
CA PRO A 245 -5.92 -8.62 -25.28
C PRO A 245 -5.54 -9.06 -23.86
N LEU A 246 -6.41 -8.76 -22.91
CA LEU A 246 -6.25 -9.24 -21.54
C LEU A 246 -6.44 -10.78 -21.50
N ALA A 247 -5.67 -11.45 -20.64
CA ALA A 247 -5.85 -12.87 -20.40
C ALA A 247 -7.25 -13.15 -19.81
N GLN A 248 -7.88 -14.29 -20.17
CA GLN A 248 -9.22 -14.66 -19.71
C GLN A 248 -9.36 -14.58 -18.18
N LYS A 249 -8.37 -15.07 -17.42
CA LYS A 249 -8.37 -14.96 -15.95
C LYS A 249 -8.44 -13.53 -15.44
N THR A 250 -7.88 -12.56 -16.17
CA THR A 250 -7.97 -11.14 -15.83
C THR A 250 -9.37 -10.60 -16.13
N MET A 251 -9.93 -10.97 -17.28
CA MET A 251 -11.31 -10.63 -17.63
C MET A 251 -12.31 -11.16 -16.60
N ASP A 252 -12.17 -12.42 -16.20
CA ASP A 252 -13.02 -13.04 -15.17
C ASP A 252 -12.91 -12.31 -13.82
N ARG A 253 -11.70 -11.88 -13.47
CA ARG A 253 -11.45 -11.12 -12.22
C ARG A 253 -12.10 -9.74 -12.26
N ILE A 254 -12.00 -9.04 -13.39
CA ILE A 254 -12.68 -7.75 -13.62
C ILE A 254 -14.18 -7.94 -13.49
N ALA A 255 -14.75 -8.95 -14.17
CA ALA A 255 -16.18 -9.22 -14.13
C ALA A 255 -16.69 -9.50 -12.71
N ARG A 256 -15.99 -10.34 -11.94
CA ARG A 256 -16.33 -10.61 -10.53
C ARG A 256 -16.19 -9.37 -9.65
N GLY A 257 -15.14 -8.57 -9.87
CA GLY A 257 -14.92 -7.30 -9.15
C GLY A 257 -16.05 -6.30 -9.39
N ILE A 258 -16.41 -6.06 -10.66
CA ILE A 258 -17.52 -5.18 -11.04
C ILE A 258 -18.84 -5.69 -10.43
N LYS A 259 -19.11 -6.99 -10.56
CA LYS A 259 -20.32 -7.56 -9.96
C LYS A 259 -20.40 -7.24 -8.48
N LYS A 260 -19.38 -7.57 -7.72
CA LYS A 260 -19.40 -7.47 -6.26
C LYS A 260 -19.35 -6.02 -5.74
N PHE A 261 -18.52 -5.15 -6.36
CA PHE A 261 -18.21 -3.83 -5.80
C PHE A 261 -18.86 -2.67 -6.55
N VAL A 262 -19.61 -2.95 -7.63
CA VAL A 262 -20.33 -1.94 -8.40
C VAL A 262 -21.80 -2.33 -8.57
N LEU A 263 -22.11 -3.54 -9.04
CA LEU A 263 -23.49 -3.95 -9.36
C LEU A 263 -24.27 -4.40 -8.13
N ASP A 264 -23.67 -5.23 -7.30
CA ASP A 264 -24.28 -5.81 -6.09
C ASP A 264 -24.08 -4.91 -4.84
N ASP A 265 -23.23 -3.88 -4.94
CA ASP A 265 -22.97 -2.93 -3.85
C ASP A 265 -24.11 -1.90 -3.81
N PRO A 266 -24.87 -1.78 -2.70
CA PRO A 266 -25.94 -0.80 -2.59
C PRO A 266 -25.43 0.65 -2.57
N ASP A 267 -24.14 0.86 -2.30
CA ASP A 267 -23.50 2.18 -2.23
C ASP A 267 -22.12 2.14 -2.91
N PRO A 268 -22.06 1.92 -4.25
CA PRO A 268 -20.78 1.86 -4.96
C PRO A 268 -20.09 3.22 -4.95
N PHE A 269 -18.75 3.21 -5.06
CA PHE A 269 -18.03 4.48 -5.21
C PHE A 269 -18.21 5.05 -6.61
N VAL A 270 -18.81 6.22 -6.72
CA VAL A 270 -19.11 6.89 -8.00
C VAL A 270 -18.50 8.29 -8.01
N LEU A 271 -17.79 8.60 -9.09
CA LEU A 271 -17.32 9.95 -9.39
C LEU A 271 -18.22 10.60 -10.45
N HIS A 272 -18.43 11.89 -10.29
CA HIS A 272 -19.11 12.77 -11.23
C HIS A 272 -18.09 13.81 -11.73
N ALA A 273 -17.60 13.66 -12.95
CA ALA A 273 -16.67 14.60 -13.56
C ALA A 273 -17.03 14.85 -15.02
N ASP A 274 -17.00 16.09 -15.46
CA ASP A 274 -17.21 16.52 -16.86
C ASP A 274 -18.49 15.95 -17.50
N GLY A 275 -19.59 15.90 -16.73
CA GLY A 275 -20.86 15.35 -17.19
C GLY A 275 -20.90 13.82 -17.32
N LYS A 276 -19.83 13.13 -16.96
CA LYS A 276 -19.72 11.66 -16.94
C LYS A 276 -19.83 11.13 -15.52
N LYS A 277 -20.44 9.95 -15.38
CA LYS A 277 -20.44 9.19 -14.14
C LYS A 277 -19.55 7.95 -14.33
N THR A 278 -18.69 7.68 -13.36
CA THR A 278 -17.84 6.51 -13.37
C THR A 278 -17.87 5.81 -12.02
N ALA A 279 -18.05 4.49 -12.01
CA ALA A 279 -17.96 3.68 -10.81
C ALA A 279 -16.61 2.96 -10.77
N HIS A 280 -16.01 2.86 -9.60
CA HIS A 280 -14.64 2.40 -9.43
C HIS A 280 -14.52 1.28 -8.41
N ALA A 281 -13.66 0.31 -8.68
CA ALA A 281 -13.27 -0.75 -7.76
C ALA A 281 -11.80 -1.13 -7.96
N LEU A 282 -11.18 -1.72 -6.93
CA LEU A 282 -9.86 -2.32 -7.05
C LEU A 282 -9.96 -3.81 -7.29
N ILE A 283 -9.15 -4.33 -8.20
CA ILE A 283 -8.89 -5.76 -8.36
C ILE A 283 -7.45 -6.07 -7.93
N GLN A 284 -7.23 -7.27 -7.41
CA GLN A 284 -5.92 -7.70 -6.93
C GLN A 284 -5.41 -8.91 -7.71
N TYR A 285 -4.19 -8.80 -8.25
CA TYR A 285 -3.51 -9.85 -8.99
C TYR A 285 -2.74 -10.79 -8.06
N HIS A 286 -3.45 -11.61 -7.29
CA HIS A 286 -2.88 -12.72 -6.52
C HIS A 286 -3.40 -14.05 -7.02
N SER A 287 -2.68 -15.14 -6.68
CA SER A 287 -3.17 -16.50 -6.90
C SER A 287 -4.47 -16.70 -6.13
N GLU A 288 -5.57 -16.88 -6.83
CA GLU A 288 -6.86 -17.23 -6.24
C GLU A 288 -6.79 -18.67 -5.74
N THR A 289 -7.33 -18.93 -4.55
CA THR A 289 -7.36 -20.26 -3.96
C THR A 289 -8.57 -21.06 -4.43
N THR A 290 -9.66 -20.38 -4.80
CA THR A 290 -10.86 -20.97 -5.37
C THR A 290 -11.34 -20.16 -6.58
N ARG A 291 -12.16 -20.80 -7.47
CA ARG A 291 -12.75 -20.12 -8.64
C ARG A 291 -13.76 -19.03 -8.27
N GLU A 292 -14.34 -19.11 -7.07
CA GLU A 292 -15.38 -18.18 -6.58
C GLU A 292 -14.79 -17.00 -5.82
N GLU A 293 -13.50 -17.06 -5.48
CA GLU A 293 -12.84 -16.01 -4.71
C GLU A 293 -12.77 -14.70 -5.53
N VAL A 294 -13.37 -13.63 -4.98
CA VAL A 294 -13.27 -12.29 -5.54
C VAL A 294 -12.16 -11.53 -4.83
N ARG A 295 -10.97 -11.49 -5.44
CA ARG A 295 -9.86 -10.68 -4.95
C ARG A 295 -9.94 -9.27 -5.53
N GLY A 296 -10.43 -8.39 -4.71
CA GLY A 296 -10.66 -6.99 -4.99
C GLY A 296 -11.30 -6.33 -3.79
N GLN A 297 -11.56 -5.06 -3.89
CA GLN A 297 -12.20 -4.29 -2.83
C GLN A 297 -12.83 -3.01 -3.37
N THR A 298 -13.78 -2.44 -2.59
CA THR A 298 -14.20 -1.06 -2.81
C THR A 298 -13.04 -0.11 -2.53
N ILE A 299 -12.96 1.01 -3.24
CA ILE A 299 -11.96 2.04 -2.99
C ILE A 299 -12.30 2.93 -1.79
N LYS A 300 -13.50 2.77 -1.22
CA LYS A 300 -13.90 3.39 0.05
C LYS A 300 -13.12 2.82 1.24
N ASP A 301 -12.68 1.57 1.14
CA ASP A 301 -11.88 0.92 2.17
C ASP A 301 -10.38 1.19 1.98
N PRO A 302 -9.59 1.11 3.07
CA PRO A 302 -8.13 1.09 2.97
C PRO A 302 -7.66 -0.07 2.09
N ILE A 303 -6.64 0.17 1.24
CA ILE A 303 -6.04 -0.89 0.42
C ILE A 303 -5.49 -2.01 1.32
N MET A 304 -5.59 -3.25 0.87
CA MET A 304 -4.95 -4.37 1.56
C MET A 304 -3.42 -4.22 1.55
N THR A 305 -2.68 -5.15 2.12
CA THR A 305 -1.22 -5.04 2.20
C THR A 305 -0.58 -4.85 0.82
N VAL A 306 0.15 -3.76 0.64
CA VAL A 306 1.04 -3.53 -0.50
C VAL A 306 2.30 -4.35 -0.30
N ASP A 307 2.64 -5.19 -1.26
CA ASP A 307 3.90 -5.95 -1.29
C ASP A 307 4.87 -5.38 -2.35
N GLY A 308 6.03 -6.00 -2.50
CA GLY A 308 7.07 -5.56 -3.45
C GLY A 308 6.75 -5.77 -4.92
N SER A 309 5.50 -6.11 -5.27
CA SER A 309 5.01 -6.29 -6.64
C SER A 309 3.78 -5.44 -6.87
N ASN A 310 3.67 -4.80 -8.04
CA ASN A 310 2.46 -4.06 -8.38
C ASN A 310 1.33 -5.03 -8.73
N ARG A 311 0.37 -5.19 -7.80
CA ARG A 311 -0.72 -6.18 -7.91
C ARG A 311 -2.11 -5.55 -7.90
N TYR A 312 -2.22 -4.24 -7.81
CA TYR A 312 -3.52 -3.56 -7.77
C TYR A 312 -3.83 -2.91 -9.09
N GLY A 313 -4.99 -3.23 -9.64
CA GLY A 313 -5.56 -2.59 -10.82
C GLY A 313 -6.82 -1.82 -10.44
N LEU A 314 -6.91 -0.56 -10.84
CA LEU A 314 -8.13 0.23 -10.79
C LEU A 314 -9.01 -0.13 -11.99
N VAL A 315 -10.22 -0.61 -11.71
CA VAL A 315 -11.25 -0.86 -12.70
C VAL A 315 -12.22 0.32 -12.66
N THR A 316 -12.45 0.92 -13.82
CA THR A 316 -13.39 2.03 -14.01
C THR A 316 -14.54 1.58 -14.89
N SER A 317 -15.76 1.62 -14.38
CA SER A 317 -16.98 1.38 -15.15
C SER A 317 -17.55 2.73 -15.58
N PHE A 318 -17.56 3.01 -16.88
CA PHE A 318 -18.14 4.22 -17.44
C PHE A 318 -19.67 4.02 -17.55
N LEU A 319 -20.42 4.89 -16.89
CA LEU A 319 -21.86 4.75 -16.73
C LEU A 319 -22.60 5.66 -17.70
N SER A 320 -23.59 5.13 -18.41
CA SER A 320 -24.53 5.87 -19.24
C SER A 320 -25.93 5.78 -18.64
N LYS A 321 -26.64 6.90 -18.60
CA LYS A 321 -28.03 6.94 -18.08
C LYS A 321 -28.94 6.06 -18.94
N PHE A 322 -29.68 5.20 -18.29
CA PHE A 322 -30.64 4.33 -18.96
C PHE A 322 -32.02 5.00 -19.06
N TYR A 323 -32.53 5.15 -20.27
CA TYR A 323 -33.89 5.61 -20.51
C TYR A 323 -34.76 4.39 -20.87
N LYS A 324 -35.80 4.10 -20.08
CA LYS A 324 -36.67 2.92 -20.22
C LYS A 324 -37.30 2.73 -21.62
N SER A 325 -37.29 3.73 -22.49
CA SER A 325 -37.87 3.70 -23.84
C SER A 325 -36.87 3.95 -24.97
N GLY A 326 -35.57 4.10 -24.66
CA GLY A 326 -34.53 4.34 -25.68
C GLY A 326 -34.03 3.04 -26.28
N ILE A 327 -34.32 2.77 -27.55
CA ILE A 327 -33.67 1.70 -28.37
C ILE A 327 -32.34 2.30 -28.82
N GLY A 328 -31.22 1.60 -28.56
CA GLY A 328 -29.91 1.97 -29.11
C GLY A 328 -29.95 1.98 -30.63
N GLN A 329 -29.09 2.78 -31.26
CA GLN A 329 -28.93 2.90 -32.70
C GLN A 329 -27.56 2.33 -33.11
N ASP A 330 -27.47 1.68 -34.25
CA ASP A 330 -26.20 1.23 -34.85
C ASP A 330 -25.38 2.49 -35.21
N GLU A 331 -24.11 2.53 -34.85
CA GLU A 331 -23.21 3.66 -35.13
C GLU A 331 -23.02 3.93 -36.62
N ARG A 332 -23.33 2.93 -37.48
CA ARG A 332 -23.29 3.01 -38.95
C ARG A 332 -24.52 3.66 -39.55
N GLU A 333 -25.57 3.88 -38.76
CA GLU A 333 -26.80 4.55 -39.21
C GLU A 333 -26.75 6.06 -38.89
N PRO A 334 -27.43 6.90 -39.71
CA PRO A 334 -27.57 8.33 -39.39
C PRO A 334 -28.21 8.53 -38.02
N LEU A 335 -27.63 9.43 -37.18
CA LEU A 335 -28.14 9.74 -35.86
C LEU A 335 -29.62 10.15 -35.90
N HIS A 336 -30.41 9.56 -35.00
CA HIS A 336 -31.78 10.01 -34.75
C HIS A 336 -31.79 11.48 -34.29
N THR A 337 -32.96 12.12 -34.29
CA THR A 337 -33.11 13.51 -33.96
C THR A 337 -32.38 13.92 -32.68
N VAL A 338 -31.41 14.81 -32.81
CA VAL A 338 -30.65 15.37 -31.67
C VAL A 338 -31.59 16.35 -30.94
N THR A 339 -31.93 16.06 -29.69
CA THR A 339 -32.68 16.96 -28.84
C THR A 339 -31.78 17.96 -28.12
N THR A 340 -32.27 19.10 -27.71
CA THR A 340 -31.49 20.18 -27.05
C THR A 340 -30.99 19.83 -25.64
N SER A 341 -31.29 18.64 -25.12
CA SER A 341 -30.77 18.15 -23.84
C SER A 341 -29.44 17.43 -24.04
N PRO A 342 -28.35 17.86 -23.39
CA PRO A 342 -27.06 17.22 -23.54
C PRO A 342 -27.06 15.80 -22.93
N GLY A 343 -26.40 14.85 -23.57
CA GLY A 343 -26.11 13.52 -23.02
C GLY A 343 -26.97 12.35 -23.54
N HIS A 344 -27.67 12.51 -24.66
CA HIS A 344 -28.52 11.45 -25.23
C HIS A 344 -27.78 10.42 -26.11
N PHE A 345 -26.56 10.71 -26.55
CA PHE A 345 -25.77 9.82 -27.40
C PHE A 345 -24.40 9.58 -26.79
N GLY A 346 -24.05 8.33 -26.62
CA GLY A 346 -22.75 7.87 -26.18
C GLY A 346 -22.43 6.53 -26.82
N GLU A 347 -21.19 6.32 -27.26
CA GLU A 347 -20.72 5.03 -27.72
C GLU A 347 -20.81 4.03 -26.57
N VAL A 348 -21.61 2.98 -26.74
CA VAL A 348 -21.76 1.88 -25.77
C VAL A 348 -20.93 0.71 -26.26
N ARG A 349 -19.81 0.45 -25.60
CA ARG A 349 -19.02 -0.77 -25.78
C ARG A 349 -19.51 -1.78 -24.76
N ALA A 350 -20.60 -2.49 -25.09
CA ALA A 350 -21.21 -3.47 -24.21
C ALA A 350 -20.49 -4.81 -24.29
N PHE A 351 -20.18 -5.41 -23.15
CA PHE A 351 -19.89 -6.82 -23.09
C PHE A 351 -20.90 -7.51 -22.15
N LEU A 352 -21.32 -8.71 -22.55
CA LEU A 352 -22.34 -9.46 -21.85
C LEU A 352 -21.71 -10.25 -20.70
N ILE A 353 -22.06 -9.94 -19.45
CA ILE A 353 -21.75 -10.79 -18.30
C ILE A 353 -22.88 -11.81 -18.18
N LYS A 354 -22.59 -13.08 -18.44
CA LYS A 354 -23.57 -14.16 -18.32
C LYS A 354 -23.66 -14.62 -16.87
N TYR A 355 -24.83 -14.43 -16.25
CA TYR A 355 -25.09 -14.77 -14.85
C TYR A 355 -25.71 -16.17 -14.70
N TYR A 356 -25.02 -17.24 -15.12
CA TYR A 356 -25.39 -18.61 -14.77
C TYR A 356 -24.20 -19.40 -14.27
N GLY A 357 -24.34 -19.92 -13.06
CA GLY A 357 -23.67 -21.06 -12.44
C GLY A 357 -22.18 -21.32 -12.75
N GLN A 358 -21.73 -21.27 -13.96
CA GLN A 358 -20.34 -21.43 -14.40
C GLN A 358 -20.05 -20.70 -15.73
N GLY A 359 -20.89 -19.73 -16.13
CA GLY A 359 -20.75 -19.04 -17.41
C GLY A 359 -19.68 -17.95 -17.38
N THR A 360 -18.70 -18.08 -18.25
CA THR A 360 -17.79 -17.01 -18.68
C THR A 360 -18.52 -16.04 -19.61
N GLY A 361 -18.14 -14.77 -19.61
CA GLY A 361 -18.70 -13.78 -20.55
C GLY A 361 -18.56 -14.22 -22.01
N GLN A 362 -19.49 -13.80 -22.85
CA GLN A 362 -19.54 -14.13 -24.28
C GLN A 362 -19.07 -12.92 -25.10
N ASP A 363 -18.25 -13.20 -26.14
CA ASP A 363 -17.86 -12.19 -27.13
C ASP A 363 -19.09 -11.66 -27.87
N ILE A 364 -19.22 -10.35 -27.96
CA ILE A 364 -20.32 -9.64 -28.65
C ILE A 364 -20.42 -10.06 -30.16
N LYS A 365 -19.32 -10.53 -30.75
CA LYS A 365 -19.28 -11.01 -32.15
C LYS A 365 -19.80 -12.42 -32.34
N SER A 366 -20.06 -13.17 -31.25
CA SER A 366 -20.63 -14.52 -31.30
C SER A 366 -22.16 -14.44 -31.22
N PRO A 367 -22.90 -15.37 -31.91
CA PRO A 367 -24.35 -15.46 -31.75
C PRO A 367 -24.72 -15.62 -30.28
N LEU A 368 -25.72 -14.84 -29.82
CA LEU A 368 -26.21 -14.92 -28.44
C LEU A 368 -26.69 -16.35 -28.14
N ASP A 369 -26.19 -16.90 -27.02
CA ASP A 369 -26.83 -18.08 -26.42
C ASP A 369 -28.29 -17.75 -26.06
N THR A 370 -29.13 -18.75 -25.91
CA THR A 370 -30.57 -18.61 -25.67
C THR A 370 -30.94 -17.42 -24.77
N VAL A 371 -31.65 -16.45 -25.35
CA VAL A 371 -32.17 -15.28 -24.61
C VAL A 371 -33.38 -15.74 -23.78
N THR A 372 -33.24 -15.69 -22.45
CA THR A 372 -34.38 -15.90 -21.55
C THR A 372 -35.05 -14.56 -21.23
N ALA A 373 -36.34 -14.58 -20.94
CA ALA A 373 -37.22 -13.42 -20.81
C ALA A 373 -36.92 -12.44 -19.65
N GLN A 374 -35.82 -12.57 -18.93
CA GLN A 374 -35.38 -11.60 -17.91
C GLN A 374 -34.14 -10.86 -18.37
N ASP A 375 -34.22 -9.51 -18.39
CA ASP A 375 -33.07 -8.62 -18.63
C ASP A 375 -31.97 -8.90 -17.61
N ARG A 376 -30.83 -9.41 -18.09
CA ARG A 376 -29.71 -9.86 -17.24
C ARG A 376 -28.46 -9.01 -17.44
N PHE A 377 -28.65 -7.78 -17.87
CA PHE A 377 -27.58 -6.79 -17.98
C PHE A 377 -27.44 -6.09 -16.63
N GLY A 378 -26.21 -5.95 -16.14
CA GLY A 378 -25.96 -5.26 -14.90
C GLY A 378 -26.40 -3.80 -14.98
N LEU A 379 -27.45 -3.47 -14.24
CA LEU A 379 -27.83 -2.09 -13.99
C LEU A 379 -27.18 -1.65 -12.69
N VAL A 380 -26.63 -0.43 -12.68
CA VAL A 380 -26.15 0.25 -11.49
C VAL A 380 -27.18 1.29 -11.13
N THR A 381 -27.88 1.15 -10.00
CA THR A 381 -28.83 2.15 -9.52
C THR A 381 -28.13 3.13 -8.59
N ILE A 382 -28.11 4.41 -8.94
CA ILE A 382 -27.50 5.50 -8.16
C ILE A 382 -28.58 6.55 -7.92
N GLU A 383 -28.85 6.86 -6.65
CA GLU A 383 -29.86 7.83 -6.25
C GLU A 383 -31.24 7.58 -6.91
N GLY A 384 -31.63 6.31 -7.04
CA GLY A 384 -32.87 5.89 -7.66
C GLY A 384 -32.91 5.98 -9.19
N VAL A 385 -31.79 6.25 -9.84
CA VAL A 385 -31.65 6.29 -11.30
C VAL A 385 -30.81 5.11 -11.78
N ASP A 386 -31.33 4.37 -12.76
CA ASP A 386 -30.64 3.23 -13.35
C ASP A 386 -29.64 3.66 -14.43
N TYR A 387 -28.45 3.08 -14.36
CA TYR A 387 -27.36 3.28 -15.32
C TYR A 387 -26.91 1.94 -15.91
N ARG A 388 -26.49 1.95 -17.17
CA ARG A 388 -25.75 0.84 -17.81
C ARG A 388 -24.26 1.11 -17.80
N ILE A 389 -23.47 0.05 -17.71
CA ILE A 389 -22.02 0.14 -17.93
C ILE A 389 -21.80 0.30 -19.44
N ALA A 390 -21.30 1.44 -19.87
CA ALA A 390 -21.03 1.76 -21.27
C ALA A 390 -19.65 1.28 -21.72
N ASP A 391 -18.66 1.33 -20.84
CA ASP A 391 -17.30 0.86 -21.07
C ASP A 391 -16.62 0.48 -19.74
N ILE A 392 -15.55 -0.28 -19.80
CA ILE A 392 -14.75 -0.69 -18.64
C ILE A 392 -13.29 -0.39 -18.91
N GLY A 393 -12.72 0.47 -18.09
CA GLY A 393 -11.28 0.76 -18.10
C GLY A 393 -10.51 -0.04 -17.08
N LEU A 394 -9.23 -0.27 -17.36
CA LEU A 394 -8.30 -0.89 -16.44
C LEU A 394 -6.92 -0.23 -16.52
N ARG A 395 -6.40 0.21 -15.39
CA ARG A 395 -4.99 0.58 -15.22
C ARG A 395 -4.41 -0.01 -13.93
N MET A 396 -3.10 -0.19 -13.89
CA MET A 396 -2.42 -0.51 -12.64
C MET A 396 -2.27 0.76 -11.80
N LEU A 397 -2.20 0.61 -10.48
CA LEU A 397 -1.89 1.74 -9.62
C LEU A 397 -0.45 2.21 -9.85
N GLU A 398 -0.26 3.52 -9.81
CA GLU A 398 1.06 4.13 -9.93
C GLU A 398 1.82 4.06 -8.59
N PRO A 399 3.17 4.10 -8.62
CA PRO A 399 3.96 4.04 -7.40
C PRO A 399 3.58 5.10 -6.36
N HIS A 400 3.32 6.34 -6.76
CA HIS A 400 2.93 7.42 -5.84
C HIS A 400 1.60 7.13 -5.13
N GLU A 401 0.63 6.51 -5.81
CA GLU A 401 -0.64 6.09 -5.20
C GLU A 401 -0.40 5.02 -4.12
N LEU A 402 0.50 4.07 -4.39
CA LEU A 402 0.86 3.02 -3.43
C LEU A 402 1.61 3.58 -2.21
N TYR A 403 2.51 4.56 -2.40
CA TYR A 403 3.19 5.25 -1.30
C TYR A 403 2.20 6.06 -0.46
N GLY A 404 1.30 6.80 -1.10
CA GLY A 404 0.22 7.51 -0.42
C GLY A 404 -0.66 6.56 0.41
N CYS A 405 -1.05 5.42 -0.16
CA CYS A 405 -1.78 4.38 0.57
C CYS A 405 -1.00 3.82 1.77
N GLN A 406 0.33 3.78 1.73
CA GLN A 406 1.13 3.40 2.90
C GLN A 406 1.32 4.54 3.93
N GLY A 407 0.78 5.74 3.67
CA GLY A 407 0.82 6.88 4.57
C GLY A 407 2.13 7.67 4.49
N PHE A 408 2.87 7.56 3.37
CA PHE A 408 3.97 8.47 3.09
C PHE A 408 3.44 9.87 2.79
N PRO A 409 4.16 10.93 3.18
CA PRO A 409 3.81 12.30 2.78
C PRO A 409 3.86 12.48 1.27
N GLY A 410 3.01 13.37 0.72
CA GLY A 410 2.95 13.62 -0.72
C GLY A 410 4.22 14.25 -1.32
N ASP A 411 5.08 14.82 -0.48
CA ASP A 411 6.38 15.38 -0.83
C ASP A 411 7.53 14.37 -0.77
N TYR A 412 7.24 13.08 -0.52
CA TYR A 412 8.26 12.03 -0.47
C TYR A 412 8.74 11.68 -1.87
N ILE A 413 10.02 11.91 -2.16
CA ILE A 413 10.64 11.70 -3.47
C ILE A 413 10.87 10.21 -3.70
N ILE A 414 10.24 9.63 -4.73
CA ILE A 414 10.26 8.19 -5.01
C ILE A 414 10.81 7.82 -6.38
N ASP A 415 10.86 8.77 -7.31
CA ASP A 415 11.12 8.56 -8.73
C ASP A 415 12.57 8.82 -9.14
N HIS A 416 13.32 9.55 -8.34
CA HIS A 416 14.75 9.84 -8.57
C HIS A 416 15.54 9.95 -7.27
N ASP A 417 16.87 9.91 -7.36
CA ASP A 417 17.77 10.17 -6.24
C ASP A 417 18.33 11.59 -6.28
N TYR A 418 19.08 11.96 -5.23
CA TYR A 418 19.72 13.28 -5.09
C TYR A 418 20.73 13.62 -6.21
N THR A 419 21.13 12.63 -7.03
CA THR A 419 21.98 12.86 -8.23
C THR A 419 21.16 13.08 -9.49
N GLY A 420 19.83 13.00 -9.43
CA GLY A 420 18.92 13.06 -10.57
C GLY A 420 18.76 11.72 -11.31
N LYS A 421 19.32 10.62 -10.78
CA LYS A 421 19.14 9.28 -11.37
C LYS A 421 17.74 8.77 -11.09
N SER A 422 16.97 8.51 -12.16
CA SER A 422 15.60 7.98 -12.05
C SER A 422 15.58 6.53 -11.60
N TYR A 423 14.54 6.17 -10.84
CA TYR A 423 14.20 4.80 -10.47
C TYR A 423 13.12 4.23 -11.37
N SER A 424 13.26 2.97 -11.76
CA SER A 424 12.19 2.27 -12.46
C SER A 424 10.94 2.12 -11.58
N ARG A 425 9.75 2.04 -12.20
CA ARG A 425 8.50 1.79 -11.46
C ARG A 425 8.57 0.53 -10.59
N SER A 426 9.22 -0.52 -11.09
CA SER A 426 9.40 -1.77 -10.34
C SER A 426 10.24 -1.58 -9.07
N GLU A 427 11.29 -0.76 -9.14
CA GLU A 427 12.12 -0.44 -7.97
C GLU A 427 11.37 0.40 -6.96
N GLN A 428 10.59 1.39 -7.44
CA GLN A 428 9.74 2.20 -6.58
C GLN A 428 8.72 1.32 -5.82
N VAL A 429 7.98 0.47 -6.53
CA VAL A 429 6.99 -0.46 -5.92
C VAL A 429 7.66 -1.44 -4.95
N LYS A 430 8.83 -1.98 -5.30
CA LYS A 430 9.59 -2.88 -4.43
C LYS A 430 9.95 -2.22 -3.10
N ARG A 431 10.40 -0.96 -3.13
CA ARG A 431 10.74 -0.20 -1.91
C ARG A 431 9.50 0.16 -1.13
N CYS A 432 8.42 0.56 -1.79
CA CYS A 432 7.13 0.81 -1.16
C CYS A 432 6.66 -0.41 -0.35
N GLY A 433 6.60 -1.59 -0.98
CA GLY A 433 6.12 -2.82 -0.34
C GLY A 433 6.99 -3.31 0.82
N ASN A 434 8.30 -2.99 0.81
CA ASN A 434 9.22 -3.33 1.89
C ASN A 434 9.26 -2.27 3.01
N ALA A 435 8.64 -1.12 2.83
CA ALA A 435 8.69 -0.03 3.81
C ALA A 435 7.76 -0.28 5.01
N VAL A 436 8.13 0.28 6.14
CA VAL A 436 7.25 0.47 7.29
C VAL A 436 6.29 1.62 6.97
N CYS A 437 5.01 1.50 7.33
CA CYS A 437 4.02 2.57 7.17
C CYS A 437 4.31 3.72 8.16
N PRO A 438 4.67 4.93 7.70
CA PRO A 438 5.14 6.02 8.57
C PRO A 438 4.21 6.40 9.73
N PRO A 439 2.86 6.33 9.62
CA PRO A 439 1.98 6.65 10.74
C PRO A 439 2.19 5.78 11.99
N ILE A 440 2.62 4.51 11.85
CA ILE A 440 2.84 3.64 13.01
C ILE A 440 4.08 4.05 13.81
N PRO A 441 5.30 4.17 13.24
CA PRO A 441 6.45 4.69 13.97
C PRO A 441 6.16 6.05 14.60
N ALA A 442 5.45 6.94 13.88
CA ALA A 442 5.08 8.26 14.43
C ALA A 442 4.23 8.13 15.69
N ALA A 443 3.21 7.27 15.68
CA ALA A 443 2.36 7.02 16.85
C ALA A 443 3.14 6.37 18.01
N MET A 444 4.01 5.40 17.73
CA MET A 444 4.83 4.71 18.72
C MET A 444 5.83 5.65 19.41
N VAL A 445 6.49 6.52 18.63
CA VAL A 445 7.46 7.50 19.16
C VAL A 445 6.76 8.53 20.05
N ARG A 446 5.62 9.08 19.60
CA ARG A 446 4.83 10.02 20.42
C ARG A 446 4.36 9.40 21.74
N ALA A 447 4.01 8.13 21.75
CA ALA A 447 3.54 7.43 22.94
C ALA A 447 4.66 7.11 23.95
N ASN A 448 5.89 6.87 23.49
CA ASN A 448 6.98 6.38 24.32
C ASN A 448 8.11 7.40 24.56
N LEU A 449 8.28 8.36 23.67
CA LEU A 449 9.36 9.34 23.66
C LEU A 449 8.82 10.76 23.38
N PRO A 450 7.76 11.20 24.11
CA PRO A 450 7.16 12.52 23.88
C PRO A 450 8.17 13.66 24.03
N GLU A 451 9.20 13.49 24.85
CA GLU A 451 10.28 14.46 25.04
C GLU A 451 11.18 14.66 23.81
N LEU A 452 11.15 13.72 22.85
CA LEU A 452 11.84 13.89 21.57
C LEU A 452 10.94 14.56 20.51
N CYS A 453 9.65 14.72 20.78
CA CYS A 453 8.67 15.30 19.85
C CYS A 453 8.64 16.84 20.00
N VAL A 454 9.73 17.51 19.65
CA VAL A 454 9.96 18.94 19.94
C VAL A 454 9.78 19.86 18.74
N GLY A 455 9.65 19.30 17.52
CA GLY A 455 9.52 20.04 16.27
C GLY A 455 8.35 19.58 15.42
N LYS A 456 8.24 20.20 14.24
CA LYS A 456 7.35 19.77 13.16
C LYS A 456 8.21 19.40 11.95
N ARG A 457 7.85 18.32 11.24
CA ARG A 457 8.51 17.95 10.00
C ARG A 457 8.42 19.11 8.99
N THR A 458 9.56 19.49 8.46
CA THR A 458 9.62 20.38 7.30
C THR A 458 9.57 19.50 6.06
N GLY A 459 8.57 19.70 5.20
CA GLY A 459 8.42 18.93 3.96
C GLY A 459 9.57 19.18 2.98
N ASN A 460 9.75 18.25 2.06
CA ASN A 460 10.64 18.45 0.92
C ASN A 460 10.00 19.49 -0.02
N ILE A 461 10.83 20.37 -0.61
CA ILE A 461 10.36 21.30 -1.62
C ILE A 461 10.14 20.50 -2.90
N VAL A 462 8.89 20.31 -3.27
CA VAL A 462 8.51 19.66 -4.54
C VAL A 462 8.24 20.75 -5.56
N VAL A 463 9.08 20.80 -6.59
CA VAL A 463 8.85 21.66 -7.75
C VAL A 463 8.01 20.88 -8.76
N ARG A 464 6.77 21.32 -8.99
CA ARG A 464 5.90 20.73 -10.01
C ARG A 464 5.91 21.65 -11.23
N GLU A 465 6.16 21.09 -12.40
CA GLU A 465 5.98 21.76 -13.67
C GLU A 465 4.50 21.69 -14.04
N GLU A 466 3.80 22.83 -13.99
CA GLU A 466 2.45 22.89 -14.55
C GLU A 466 2.58 22.94 -16.08
N GLY A 467 1.63 22.31 -16.80
CA GLY A 467 1.64 22.23 -18.27
C GLY A 467 1.64 23.57 -19.03
N THR A 468 1.80 24.69 -18.33
CA THR A 468 2.01 26.05 -18.81
C THR A 468 3.48 26.49 -18.83
N GLY A 469 4.42 25.62 -18.40
CA GLY A 469 5.84 25.95 -18.24
C GLY A 469 6.16 26.83 -17.01
N GLN A 470 5.18 27.09 -16.14
CA GLN A 470 5.40 27.73 -14.85
C GLN A 470 5.76 26.73 -13.75
N LEU A 471 6.80 27.04 -12.99
CA LEU A 471 7.21 26.26 -11.82
C LEU A 471 6.39 26.71 -10.61
N ARG A 472 5.72 25.79 -9.96
CA ARG A 472 5.00 26.03 -8.69
C ARG A 472 5.74 25.33 -7.56
N PHE A 473 6.08 26.09 -6.54
CA PHE A 473 6.62 25.56 -5.28
C PHE A 473 5.44 25.15 -4.41
N GLY A 474 5.35 23.83 -4.10
CA GLY A 474 4.30 23.24 -3.28
C GLY A 474 4.69 23.14 -1.82
#